data_46db6c57b767cb5054f0d371891f19f8
#
_entry.id   46db6c57b767cb5054f0d371891f19f8
#
_cell.length_a   1.000
_cell.length_b   1.000
_cell.length_c   1.000
_cell.angle_alpha   90.00
_cell.angle_beta   90.00
_cell.angle_gamma   90.00
#
_symmetry.space_group_name_H-M   'P 1'
#
loop_
_entity.id
_entity.type
_entity.pdbx_description
1 polymer ?
#
loop_
_entity_poly.entity_id
_entity_poly.type
_entity_poly.pdbx_seq_one_letter_code
_entity_poly.pdbx_strand_id
1 'polypeptide(L)'
;MRKILKQFLAFCIITLVPFHAFSKTYNLDIAYKSVNITGNFVKKIAINGTIPGPILRFVEGEEVEINVINNLDEDTSIHWHGILLPGEMDGVPGLNGFPGIKPGEAFTYRFKIRQTGTYWYHSHSKGQEQDGEFGALIIDFKDADPVKFDRDYVVLLSDFHEENASNILANLKMSSEYYQYARRTLTDFFYSVEKHGFRRAWENALMWGKMRMLPTDLADVTG
;
A
#
# COMPACT_ATOMS: atom_id res chain seq x y z
N MET A 1 -83.93 -13.86 -6.00
CA MET A 1 -82.94 -12.83 -6.46
C MET A 1 -81.67 -12.97 -5.64
N ARG A 2 -80.65 -13.58 -6.21
CA ARG A 2 -79.36 -13.82 -5.54
C ARG A 2 -78.41 -12.67 -5.91
N LYS A 3 -77.97 -11.88 -4.92
CA LYS A 3 -76.88 -10.86 -5.09
C LYS A 3 -75.57 -11.56 -5.04
N ILE A 4 -74.84 -11.54 -6.14
CA ILE A 4 -73.49 -12.03 -6.24
C ILE A 4 -72.56 -10.89 -5.74
N LEU A 5 -71.94 -11.14 -4.59
CA LEU A 5 -70.91 -10.25 -4.01
C LEU A 5 -69.58 -10.52 -4.72
N LYS A 6 -69.12 -9.62 -5.60
CA LYS A 6 -67.83 -9.70 -6.22
C LYS A 6 -66.77 -9.18 -5.22
N GLN A 7 -66.00 -10.08 -4.63
CA GLN A 7 -64.80 -9.73 -3.87
C GLN A 7 -63.67 -9.37 -4.86
N PHE A 8 -63.28 -8.12 -4.88
CA PHE A 8 -62.06 -7.69 -5.52
C PHE A 8 -60.89 -8.02 -4.62
N LEU A 9 -60.11 -9.05 -4.97
CA LEU A 9 -58.81 -9.35 -4.35
C LEU A 9 -57.77 -8.38 -4.95
N ALA A 10 -57.43 -7.31 -4.24
CA ALA A 10 -56.31 -6.44 -4.61
C ALA A 10 -55.02 -7.19 -4.29
N PHE A 11 -54.33 -7.68 -5.33
CA PHE A 11 -52.99 -8.29 -5.23
C PHE A 11 -51.98 -7.13 -5.15
N CYS A 12 -51.53 -6.77 -3.93
CA CYS A 12 -50.40 -5.87 -3.77
C CYS A 12 -49.13 -6.61 -4.20
N ILE A 13 -48.66 -6.34 -5.42
CA ILE A 13 -47.31 -6.72 -5.86
C ILE A 13 -46.33 -5.77 -5.14
N ILE A 14 -45.78 -6.24 -4.03
CA ILE A 14 -44.63 -5.60 -3.41
C ILE A 14 -43.48 -5.89 -4.34
N THR A 15 -43.14 -4.94 -5.21
CA THR A 15 -41.89 -4.96 -5.94
C THR A 15 -40.77 -4.77 -4.92
N LEU A 16 -40.09 -5.85 -4.57
CA LEU A 16 -38.80 -5.80 -3.88
C LEU A 16 -37.83 -5.06 -4.81
N VAL A 17 -37.73 -3.76 -4.65
CA VAL A 17 -36.63 -3.00 -5.21
C VAL A 17 -35.37 -3.50 -4.46
N PRO A 18 -34.39 -4.10 -5.13
CA PRO A 18 -33.18 -4.49 -4.47
C PRO A 18 -32.56 -3.22 -3.89
N PHE A 19 -32.47 -3.14 -2.58
CA PHE A 19 -31.70 -2.10 -1.89
C PHE A 19 -30.24 -2.38 -2.28
N HIS A 20 -29.75 -1.72 -3.31
CA HIS A 20 -28.33 -1.69 -3.57
C HIS A 20 -27.71 -0.97 -2.38
N ALA A 21 -27.05 -1.71 -1.52
CA ALA A 21 -26.21 -1.11 -0.51
C ALA A 21 -25.25 -0.16 -1.25
N PHE A 22 -25.25 1.12 -0.89
CA PHE A 22 -24.36 2.09 -1.51
C PHE A 22 -22.94 1.61 -1.28
N SER A 23 -22.29 1.15 -2.36
CA SER A 23 -20.87 0.88 -2.36
C SER A 23 -20.15 2.20 -2.13
N LYS A 24 -19.27 2.25 -1.16
CA LYS A 24 -18.42 3.42 -0.95
C LYS A 24 -17.43 3.50 -2.09
N THR A 25 -17.48 4.62 -2.83
CA THR A 25 -16.62 4.84 -3.99
C THR A 25 -15.38 5.63 -3.58
N TYR A 26 -14.21 5.12 -3.97
CA TYR A 26 -12.92 5.79 -3.83
C TYR A 26 -12.37 6.13 -5.21
N ASN A 27 -11.68 7.27 -5.33
CA ASN A 27 -11.02 7.65 -6.56
C ASN A 27 -9.53 7.85 -6.27
N LEU A 28 -8.69 7.14 -7.01
CA LEU A 28 -7.23 7.21 -6.92
C LEU A 28 -6.70 7.72 -8.26
N ASP A 29 -6.08 8.88 -8.22
CA ASP A 29 -5.38 9.51 -9.33
C ASP A 29 -3.89 9.24 -9.19
N ILE A 30 -3.32 8.50 -10.13
CA ILE A 30 -1.91 8.14 -10.13
C ILE A 30 -1.19 9.03 -11.12
N ALA A 31 -0.31 9.89 -10.62
CA ALA A 31 0.40 10.86 -11.43
C ALA A 31 1.81 11.13 -10.90
N TYR A 32 2.68 11.61 -11.80
CA TYR A 32 3.98 12.10 -11.37
C TYR A 32 3.86 13.39 -10.57
N LYS A 33 4.67 13.51 -9.54
CA LYS A 33 4.79 14.70 -8.71
C LYS A 33 6.25 15.01 -8.39
N SER A 34 6.59 16.28 -8.36
CA SER A 34 7.86 16.74 -7.80
C SER A 34 7.72 16.80 -6.28
N VAL A 35 8.55 16.06 -5.57
CA VAL A 35 8.55 15.97 -4.10
C VAL A 35 9.93 16.35 -3.56
N ASN A 36 9.96 16.88 -2.34
CA ASN A 36 11.18 17.19 -1.61
C ASN A 36 11.08 16.59 -0.21
N ILE A 37 11.73 15.44 -0.01
CA ILE A 37 11.79 14.73 1.28
C ILE A 37 13.18 14.84 1.89
N THR A 38 14.21 14.78 1.06
CA THR A 38 15.62 14.75 1.49
C THR A 38 16.36 16.10 1.35
N GLY A 39 15.65 17.14 0.89
CA GLY A 39 16.23 18.45 0.59
C GLY A 39 16.34 18.74 -0.91
N ASN A 40 16.22 17.71 -1.77
CA ASN A 40 16.24 17.83 -3.21
C ASN A 40 14.85 17.58 -3.81
N PHE A 41 14.53 18.29 -4.89
CA PHE A 41 13.30 18.04 -5.64
C PHE A 41 13.52 16.91 -6.65
N VAL A 42 12.73 15.84 -6.54
CA VAL A 42 12.79 14.70 -7.44
C VAL A 42 11.39 14.34 -7.95
N LYS A 43 11.33 13.79 -9.17
CA LYS A 43 10.08 13.31 -9.77
C LYS A 43 9.76 11.92 -9.23
N LYS A 44 8.63 11.76 -8.59
CA LYS A 44 8.12 10.49 -8.03
C LYS A 44 6.68 10.27 -8.44
N ILE A 45 6.15 9.05 -8.20
CA ILE A 45 4.76 8.72 -8.43
C ILE A 45 3.98 9.01 -7.14
N ALA A 46 2.89 9.75 -7.28
CA ALA A 46 2.02 10.08 -6.17
C ALA A 46 0.59 9.60 -6.44
N ILE A 47 -0.11 9.20 -5.38
CA ILE A 47 -1.53 8.85 -5.44
C ILE A 47 -2.32 9.99 -4.81
N ASN A 48 -3.25 10.59 -5.56
CA ASN A 48 -3.97 11.81 -5.17
C ASN A 48 -3.04 12.94 -4.72
N GLY A 49 -1.85 13.01 -5.34
CA GLY A 49 -0.87 14.05 -5.10
C GLY A 49 -0.08 13.91 -3.80
N THR A 50 -0.10 12.78 -3.12
CA THR A 50 0.67 12.51 -1.88
C THR A 50 1.48 11.22 -1.97
N ILE A 51 2.58 11.16 -1.21
CA ILE A 51 3.39 9.98 -0.94
C ILE A 51 3.63 9.92 0.58
N PRO A 52 3.20 8.88 1.27
CA PRO A 52 2.32 7.80 0.78
C PRO A 52 0.99 8.32 0.24
N GLY A 53 0.31 7.50 -0.56
CA GLY A 53 -1.07 7.73 -0.99
C GLY A 53 -2.05 7.82 0.18
N PRO A 54 -3.32 8.17 -0.07
CA PRO A 54 -4.33 8.31 0.99
C PRO A 54 -4.55 7.00 1.74
N ILE A 55 -4.83 7.10 3.04
CA ILE A 55 -5.28 5.96 3.82
C ILE A 55 -6.68 5.55 3.34
N LEU A 56 -6.82 4.33 2.85
CA LEU A 56 -8.12 3.74 2.55
C LEU A 56 -8.66 3.05 3.79
N ARG A 57 -9.90 3.36 4.17
CA ARG A 57 -10.51 2.77 5.37
C ARG A 57 -11.86 2.17 5.01
N PHE A 58 -11.97 0.86 5.15
CA PHE A 58 -13.14 0.04 4.85
C PHE A 58 -13.71 -0.56 6.13
N VAL A 59 -14.89 -1.15 6.00
CA VAL A 59 -15.53 -1.92 7.07
C VAL A 59 -15.77 -3.35 6.57
N GLU A 60 -15.56 -4.35 7.41
CA GLU A 60 -15.84 -5.74 7.09
C GLU A 60 -17.30 -5.92 6.62
N GLY A 61 -17.47 -6.65 5.51
CA GLY A 61 -18.77 -6.89 4.88
C GLY A 61 -19.20 -5.83 3.87
N GLU A 62 -18.49 -4.70 3.76
CA GLU A 62 -18.75 -3.63 2.81
C GLU A 62 -18.43 -4.05 1.37
N GLU A 63 -19.25 -3.59 0.42
CA GLU A 63 -18.92 -3.64 -1.01
C GLU A 63 -18.20 -2.35 -1.36
N VAL A 64 -16.99 -2.44 -1.92
CA VAL A 64 -16.19 -1.28 -2.29
C VAL A 64 -16.05 -1.15 -3.80
N GLU A 65 -16.02 0.09 -4.24
CA GLU A 65 -15.70 0.46 -5.61
C GLU A 65 -14.53 1.44 -5.59
N ILE A 66 -13.44 1.10 -6.29
CA ILE A 66 -12.23 1.91 -6.31
C ILE A 66 -11.88 2.19 -7.76
N ASN A 67 -12.03 3.45 -8.17
CA ASN A 67 -11.68 3.92 -9.51
C ASN A 67 -10.23 4.39 -9.50
N VAL A 68 -9.38 3.76 -10.28
CA VAL A 68 -7.97 4.13 -10.43
C VAL A 68 -7.77 4.71 -11.81
N ILE A 69 -7.25 5.94 -11.88
CA ILE A 69 -6.95 6.64 -13.12
C ILE A 69 -5.44 6.72 -13.27
N ASN A 70 -4.94 6.24 -14.40
CA ASN A 70 -3.51 6.29 -14.73
C ASN A 70 -3.17 7.54 -15.52
N ASN A 71 -2.59 8.55 -14.88
CA ASN A 71 -2.05 9.76 -15.51
C ASN A 71 -0.51 9.71 -15.66
N LEU A 72 0.08 8.50 -15.63
CA LEU A 72 1.48 8.28 -15.99
C LEU A 72 1.61 8.13 -17.51
N ASP A 73 2.84 8.13 -18.00
CA ASP A 73 3.20 7.83 -19.39
C ASP A 73 3.55 6.33 -19.60
N GLU A 74 3.31 5.50 -18.60
CA GLU A 74 3.54 4.05 -18.61
C GLU A 74 2.38 3.30 -17.94
N ASP A 75 2.32 1.98 -18.17
CA ASP A 75 1.33 1.10 -17.54
C ASP A 75 1.51 1.09 -16.02
N THR A 76 0.40 1.09 -15.30
CA THR A 76 0.39 0.93 -13.85
C THR A 76 -0.62 -0.11 -13.38
N SER A 77 -0.67 -0.33 -12.07
CA SER A 77 -1.60 -1.26 -11.41
C SER A 77 -1.70 -0.91 -9.94
N ILE A 78 -2.78 -1.33 -9.27
CA ILE A 78 -2.86 -1.33 -7.81
C ILE A 78 -3.15 -2.74 -7.34
N HIS A 79 -2.24 -3.29 -6.56
CA HIS A 79 -2.41 -4.55 -5.83
C HIS A 79 -2.85 -4.27 -4.39
N TRP A 80 -3.80 -5.07 -3.93
CA TRP A 80 -4.39 -4.99 -2.58
C TRP A 80 -3.73 -6.04 -1.68
N HIS A 81 -2.60 -5.68 -1.10
CA HIS A 81 -1.72 -6.63 -0.43
C HIS A 81 -2.37 -7.29 0.79
N GLY A 82 -2.50 -8.62 0.73
CA GLY A 82 -3.07 -9.44 1.80
C GLY A 82 -4.60 -9.47 1.87
N ILE A 83 -5.31 -8.92 0.88
CA ILE A 83 -6.77 -8.89 0.86
C ILE A 83 -7.34 -10.12 0.16
N LEU A 84 -8.37 -10.72 0.76
CA LEU A 84 -9.15 -11.83 0.19
C LEU A 84 -10.19 -11.28 -0.78
N LEU A 85 -9.91 -11.37 -2.09
CA LEU A 85 -10.75 -10.80 -3.13
C LEU A 85 -10.78 -11.71 -4.38
N PRO A 86 -11.69 -11.48 -5.35
CA PRO A 86 -11.66 -12.19 -6.63
C PRO A 86 -10.35 -11.94 -7.38
N GLY A 87 -9.78 -13.00 -7.98
CA GLY A 87 -8.46 -12.93 -8.60
C GLY A 87 -8.32 -11.88 -9.70
N GLU A 88 -9.38 -11.60 -10.45
CA GLU A 88 -9.42 -10.55 -11.47
C GLU A 88 -9.33 -9.13 -10.88
N MET A 89 -9.57 -8.98 -9.57
CA MET A 89 -9.46 -7.74 -8.82
C MET A 89 -8.15 -7.63 -8.02
N ASP A 90 -7.26 -8.62 -8.12
CA ASP A 90 -6.00 -8.66 -7.39
C ASP A 90 -5.00 -7.56 -7.80
N GLY A 91 -5.13 -7.09 -9.03
CA GLY A 91 -4.35 -5.96 -9.52
C GLY A 91 -2.91 -6.29 -9.91
N VAL A 92 -2.58 -7.58 -10.09
CA VAL A 92 -1.25 -8.03 -10.54
C VAL A 92 -1.28 -8.24 -12.06
N PRO A 93 -0.57 -7.41 -12.86
CA PRO A 93 -0.58 -7.53 -14.30
C PRO A 93 -0.12 -8.91 -14.78
N GLY A 94 -0.91 -9.51 -15.70
CA GLY A 94 -0.65 -10.85 -16.24
C GLY A 94 -1.15 -12.01 -15.38
N LEU A 95 -1.67 -11.75 -14.17
CA LEU A 95 -2.35 -12.74 -13.37
C LEU A 95 -3.87 -12.57 -13.45
N ASN A 96 -4.59 -13.70 -13.44
CA ASN A 96 -6.06 -13.75 -13.40
C ASN A 96 -6.77 -12.86 -14.44
N GLY A 97 -6.12 -12.60 -15.57
CA GLY A 97 -6.67 -11.81 -16.68
C GLY A 97 -6.61 -10.29 -16.48
N PHE A 98 -5.98 -9.78 -15.42
CA PHE A 98 -5.78 -8.34 -15.23
C PHE A 98 -4.67 -7.83 -16.17
N PRO A 99 -4.95 -6.88 -17.09
CA PRO A 99 -3.98 -6.44 -18.10
C PRO A 99 -3.05 -5.33 -17.63
N GLY A 100 -3.28 -4.76 -16.44
CA GLY A 100 -2.75 -3.46 -16.04
C GLY A 100 -3.62 -2.30 -16.51
N ILE A 101 -3.29 -1.09 -16.13
CA ILE A 101 -3.99 0.15 -16.49
C ILE A 101 -3.07 0.95 -17.42
N LYS A 102 -3.49 1.15 -18.68
CA LYS A 102 -2.70 1.87 -19.67
C LYS A 102 -2.65 3.38 -19.39
N PRO A 103 -1.64 4.10 -19.93
CA PRO A 103 -1.62 5.57 -19.86
C PRO A 103 -2.92 6.20 -20.32
N GLY A 104 -3.48 7.09 -19.50
CA GLY A 104 -4.73 7.78 -19.76
C GLY A 104 -6.01 6.95 -19.57
N GLU A 105 -5.89 5.67 -19.21
CA GLU A 105 -7.02 4.80 -18.92
C GLU A 105 -7.36 4.76 -17.44
N ALA A 106 -8.54 4.22 -17.15
CA ALA A 106 -9.00 3.97 -15.79
C ALA A 106 -9.44 2.52 -15.64
N PHE A 107 -9.29 1.97 -14.44
CA PHE A 107 -9.82 0.67 -14.05
C PHE A 107 -10.60 0.78 -12.75
N THR A 108 -11.75 0.09 -12.68
CA THR A 108 -12.60 0.07 -11.49
C THR A 108 -12.51 -1.27 -10.81
N TYR A 109 -11.93 -1.30 -9.64
CA TYR A 109 -11.92 -2.46 -8.76
C TYR A 109 -13.24 -2.52 -7.99
N ARG A 110 -13.87 -3.71 -7.96
CA ARG A 110 -15.12 -3.97 -7.22
C ARG A 110 -15.00 -5.29 -6.48
N PHE A 111 -15.05 -5.24 -5.17
CA PHE A 111 -15.00 -6.44 -4.35
C PHE A 111 -15.65 -6.22 -2.98
N LYS A 112 -16.00 -7.35 -2.36
CA LYS A 112 -16.53 -7.36 -1.00
C LYS A 112 -15.40 -7.56 0.00
N ILE A 113 -15.39 -6.75 1.05
CA ILE A 113 -14.47 -6.87 2.16
C ILE A 113 -14.88 -8.06 3.04
N ARG A 114 -13.97 -9.03 3.25
CA ARG A 114 -14.26 -10.29 3.94
C ARG A 114 -13.40 -10.53 5.18
N GLN A 115 -12.64 -9.54 5.61
CA GLN A 115 -11.68 -9.64 6.69
C GLN A 115 -11.50 -8.29 7.37
N THR A 116 -10.88 -8.28 8.54
CA THR A 116 -10.48 -7.08 9.27
C THR A 116 -8.97 -7.02 9.38
N GLY A 117 -8.39 -5.87 9.69
CA GLY A 117 -6.97 -5.72 9.97
C GLY A 117 -6.32 -4.51 9.31
N THR A 118 -5.00 -4.49 9.37
CA THR A 118 -4.16 -3.44 8.82
C THR A 118 -3.37 -4.00 7.65
N TYR A 119 -3.51 -3.38 6.50
CA TYR A 119 -2.96 -3.79 5.22
C TYR A 119 -2.37 -2.57 4.51
N TRP A 120 -1.94 -2.77 3.28
CA TRP A 120 -1.47 -1.71 2.41
C TRP A 120 -1.84 -2.02 0.95
N TYR A 121 -1.73 -1.02 0.10
CA TYR A 121 -1.90 -1.17 -1.34
C TYR A 121 -0.72 -0.53 -2.06
N HIS A 122 -0.33 -1.09 -3.20
CA HIS A 122 0.83 -0.61 -3.93
C HIS A 122 0.77 -1.02 -5.41
N SER A 123 1.61 -0.39 -6.24
CA SER A 123 1.79 -0.84 -7.60
C SER A 123 2.45 -2.22 -7.65
N HIS A 124 1.99 -3.06 -8.55
CA HIS A 124 2.67 -4.31 -8.92
C HIS A 124 3.25 -4.23 -10.34
N SER A 125 3.49 -3.02 -10.84
CA SER A 125 4.06 -2.74 -12.15
C SER A 125 5.49 -2.24 -12.00
N LYS A 126 6.47 -2.99 -12.53
CA LYS A 126 7.90 -2.65 -12.49
C LYS A 126 8.38 -2.33 -11.07
N GLY A 127 8.97 -1.14 -10.86
CA GLY A 127 9.44 -0.65 -9.56
C GLY A 127 8.67 0.56 -9.05
N GLN A 128 7.41 0.75 -9.49
CA GLN A 128 6.62 1.94 -9.17
C GLN A 128 6.30 2.06 -7.68
N GLU A 129 6.22 0.94 -6.96
CA GLU A 129 6.14 0.90 -5.50
C GLU A 129 7.30 1.68 -4.87
N GLN A 130 8.55 1.37 -5.26
CA GLN A 130 9.76 2.08 -4.81
C GLN A 130 9.76 3.55 -5.25
N ASP A 131 9.07 3.88 -6.34
CA ASP A 131 8.94 5.25 -6.82
C ASP A 131 7.80 6.03 -6.17
N GLY A 132 7.08 5.45 -5.18
CA GLY A 132 6.12 6.15 -4.34
C GLY A 132 4.66 5.73 -4.50
N GLU A 133 4.36 4.74 -5.33
CA GLU A 133 2.99 4.28 -5.57
C GLU A 133 2.55 3.24 -4.54
N PHE A 134 2.28 3.69 -3.33
CA PHE A 134 1.80 2.86 -2.21
C PHE A 134 0.99 3.68 -1.20
N GLY A 135 0.18 3.00 -0.38
CA GLY A 135 -0.59 3.61 0.70
C GLY A 135 -1.13 2.59 1.71
N ALA A 136 -1.55 3.05 2.87
CA ALA A 136 -2.10 2.22 3.92
C ALA A 136 -3.57 1.87 3.67
N LEU A 137 -3.98 0.67 4.09
CA LEU A 137 -5.35 0.18 4.00
C LEU A 137 -5.77 -0.41 5.35
N ILE A 138 -6.85 0.10 5.92
CA ILE A 138 -7.38 -0.33 7.21
C ILE A 138 -8.77 -0.92 6.97
N ILE A 139 -9.04 -2.04 7.60
CA ILE A 139 -10.37 -2.65 7.57
C ILE A 139 -10.86 -2.78 9.00
N ASP A 140 -11.83 -1.94 9.33
CA ASP A 140 -12.48 -1.94 10.63
C ASP A 140 -13.41 -3.15 10.79
N PHE A 141 -13.63 -3.57 12.01
CA PHE A 141 -14.64 -4.56 12.32
C PHE A 141 -16.04 -4.05 11.95
N LYS A 142 -16.88 -4.95 11.46
CA LYS A 142 -18.29 -4.65 11.23
C LYS A 142 -19.02 -4.29 12.53
N ASP A 143 -18.69 -4.99 13.59
CA ASP A 143 -19.19 -4.76 14.95
C ASP A 143 -18.14 -4.01 15.78
N ALA A 144 -18.33 -3.94 17.09
CA ALA A 144 -17.36 -3.28 17.96
C ALA A 144 -16.01 -3.99 17.92
N ASP A 145 -14.93 -3.18 17.85
CA ASP A 145 -13.57 -3.68 17.93
C ASP A 145 -13.37 -4.45 19.26
N PRO A 146 -12.83 -5.68 19.23
CA PRO A 146 -12.55 -6.46 20.44
C PRO A 146 -11.49 -5.81 21.34
N VAL A 147 -10.65 -4.95 20.78
CA VAL A 147 -9.61 -4.22 21.50
C VAL A 147 -10.12 -2.81 21.84
N LYS A 148 -10.10 -2.45 23.13
CA LYS A 148 -10.41 -1.09 23.56
C LYS A 148 -9.15 -0.23 23.53
N PHE A 149 -9.24 0.92 22.93
CA PHE A 149 -8.14 1.89 22.82
C PHE A 149 -8.69 3.32 23.00
N ASP A 150 -7.86 4.22 23.47
CA ASP A 150 -8.20 5.64 23.61
C ASP A 150 -7.85 6.42 22.35
N ARG A 151 -6.90 5.94 21.57
CA ARG A 151 -6.42 6.57 20.32
C ARG A 151 -5.98 5.50 19.32
N ASP A 152 -6.21 5.79 18.06
CA ASP A 152 -5.78 4.97 16.91
C ASP A 152 -4.91 5.81 15.97
N TYR A 153 -3.76 5.26 15.58
CA TYR A 153 -2.84 5.89 14.63
C TYR A 153 -2.41 4.88 13.59
N VAL A 154 -2.45 5.30 12.33
CA VAL A 154 -1.89 4.51 11.23
C VAL A 154 -0.45 4.96 11.00
N VAL A 155 0.50 4.03 11.15
CA VAL A 155 1.91 4.26 10.86
C VAL A 155 2.30 3.37 9.70
N LEU A 156 2.67 4.00 8.58
CA LEU A 156 3.19 3.32 7.39
C LEU A 156 4.70 3.60 7.29
N LEU A 157 5.49 2.56 7.38
CA LEU A 157 6.94 2.65 7.24
C LEU A 157 7.30 2.43 5.77
N SER A 158 8.15 3.27 5.22
CA SER A 158 8.67 3.17 3.86
C SER A 158 10.09 3.71 3.81
N ASP A 159 10.87 3.24 2.86
CA ASP A 159 12.12 3.87 2.48
C ASP A 159 11.89 4.90 1.36
N PHE A 160 12.85 5.77 1.17
CA PHE A 160 12.84 6.76 0.10
C PHE A 160 14.22 6.88 -0.51
N HIS A 161 14.28 6.95 -1.83
CA HIS A 161 15.50 7.18 -2.59
C HIS A 161 15.28 8.23 -3.67
N GLU A 162 16.25 9.11 -3.91
CA GLU A 162 16.13 10.16 -4.93
C GLU A 162 16.15 9.60 -6.37
N GLU A 163 16.89 8.51 -6.59
CA GLU A 163 16.89 7.82 -7.88
C GLU A 163 15.56 7.09 -8.11
N ASN A 164 15.29 6.78 -9.37
CA ASN A 164 14.15 5.93 -9.72
C ASN A 164 14.46 4.44 -9.49
N ALA A 165 13.42 3.65 -9.32
CA ALA A 165 13.53 2.22 -9.05
C ALA A 165 14.35 1.44 -10.09
N SER A 166 14.29 1.83 -11.36
CA SER A 166 15.05 1.15 -12.42
C SER A 166 16.56 1.35 -12.25
N ASN A 167 16.99 2.55 -11.87
CA ASN A 167 18.40 2.85 -11.58
C ASN A 167 18.85 2.13 -10.32
N ILE A 168 18.05 2.16 -9.25
CA ILE A 168 18.34 1.44 -8.01
C ILE A 168 18.55 -0.04 -8.31
N LEU A 169 17.65 -0.68 -9.04
CA LEU A 169 17.75 -2.09 -9.39
C LEU A 169 18.99 -2.38 -10.26
N ALA A 170 19.31 -1.51 -11.22
CA ALA A 170 20.50 -1.66 -12.06
C ALA A 170 21.78 -1.59 -11.22
N ASN A 171 21.86 -0.64 -10.31
CA ASN A 171 22.99 -0.45 -9.41
C ASN A 171 23.16 -1.64 -8.46
N LEU A 172 22.08 -2.14 -7.87
CA LEU A 172 22.11 -3.32 -7.00
C LEU A 172 22.47 -4.61 -7.75
N LYS A 173 22.05 -4.75 -9.03
CA LYS A 173 22.49 -5.87 -9.87
C LYS A 173 23.98 -5.78 -10.23
N MET A 174 24.53 -4.59 -10.33
CA MET A 174 25.96 -4.38 -10.57
C MET A 174 26.78 -4.68 -9.31
N SER A 175 26.32 -4.25 -8.14
CA SER A 175 26.92 -4.50 -6.85
C SER A 175 25.86 -4.48 -5.76
N SER A 176 25.70 -5.57 -5.00
CA SER A 176 24.76 -5.65 -3.86
C SER A 176 25.07 -4.62 -2.76
N GLU A 177 26.27 -4.07 -2.75
CA GLU A 177 26.73 -3.10 -1.77
C GLU A 177 26.84 -1.67 -2.36
N TYR A 178 26.19 -1.41 -3.52
CA TYR A 178 26.31 -0.14 -4.24
C TYR A 178 25.96 1.07 -3.37
N TYR A 179 24.88 0.97 -2.59
CA TYR A 179 24.38 2.03 -1.69
C TYR A 179 24.93 1.94 -0.26
N GLN A 180 25.92 1.09 -0.03
CA GLN A 180 26.54 0.94 1.28
C GLN A 180 27.49 2.10 1.59
N TYR A 181 26.95 3.24 1.99
CA TYR A 181 27.72 4.45 2.29
C TYR A 181 28.39 4.40 3.68
N ALA A 182 27.85 3.64 4.62
CA ALA A 182 28.32 3.57 6.01
C ALA A 182 28.94 2.19 6.31
N ARG A 183 30.06 1.86 5.65
CA ARG A 183 30.81 0.65 5.97
C ARG A 183 31.44 0.77 7.35
N ARG A 184 31.16 -0.18 8.24
CA ARG A 184 31.87 -0.29 9.51
C ARG A 184 33.31 -0.71 9.24
N THR A 185 34.21 0.19 9.51
CA THR A 185 35.66 -0.02 9.35
C THR A 185 36.30 -0.37 10.70
N LEU A 186 37.53 -0.86 10.66
CA LEU A 186 38.32 -0.99 11.89
C LEU A 186 38.52 0.36 12.58
N THR A 187 38.60 1.43 11.82
CA THR A 187 38.69 2.80 12.35
C THR A 187 37.46 3.16 13.18
N ASP A 188 36.25 2.82 12.71
CA ASP A 188 35.03 3.06 13.46
C ASP A 188 34.97 2.22 14.73
N PHE A 189 35.48 0.99 14.69
CA PHE A 189 35.60 0.17 15.89
C PHE A 189 36.52 0.83 16.93
N PHE A 190 37.72 1.28 16.52
CA PHE A 190 38.65 1.96 17.42
C PHE A 190 38.09 3.29 17.94
N TYR A 191 37.42 4.07 17.11
CA TYR A 191 36.69 5.26 17.56
C TYR A 191 35.62 4.94 18.60
N SER A 192 34.88 3.86 18.37
CA SER A 192 33.87 3.35 19.36
C SER A 192 34.54 2.90 20.66
N VAL A 193 35.70 2.29 20.59
CA VAL A 193 36.50 1.91 21.78
C VAL A 193 36.93 3.13 22.57
N GLU A 194 37.44 4.16 21.90
CA GLU A 194 37.84 5.41 22.51
C GLU A 194 36.67 6.13 23.19
N LYS A 195 35.51 6.19 22.53
CA LYS A 195 34.32 6.91 23.01
C LYS A 195 33.53 6.18 24.07
N HIS A 196 33.42 4.85 23.97
CA HIS A 196 32.49 4.03 24.77
C HIS A 196 33.15 2.91 25.57
N GLY A 197 34.46 2.73 25.42
CA GLY A 197 35.27 1.66 26.01
C GLY A 197 35.20 0.36 25.23
N PHE A 198 36.26 -0.47 25.34
CA PHE A 198 36.43 -1.71 24.59
C PHE A 198 35.25 -2.68 24.74
N ARG A 199 34.78 -2.88 25.97
CA ARG A 199 33.72 -3.84 26.25
C ARG A 199 32.43 -3.52 25.47
N ARG A 200 32.03 -2.25 25.49
CA ARG A 200 30.83 -1.77 24.79
C ARG A 200 30.96 -1.83 23.29
N ALA A 201 32.14 -1.45 22.74
CA ALA A 201 32.43 -1.54 21.33
C ALA A 201 32.41 -3.00 20.85
N TRP A 202 32.98 -3.91 21.66
CA TRP A 202 33.01 -5.35 21.36
C TRP A 202 31.61 -6.00 21.42
N GLU A 203 30.84 -5.73 22.48
CA GLU A 203 29.45 -6.19 22.62
C GLU A 203 28.59 -5.73 21.43
N ASN A 204 28.76 -4.49 21.00
CA ASN A 204 28.10 -3.94 19.83
C ASN A 204 28.54 -4.65 18.53
N ALA A 205 29.82 -4.88 18.32
CA ALA A 205 30.32 -5.61 17.16
C ALA A 205 29.80 -7.05 17.12
N LEU A 206 29.73 -7.74 18.27
CA LEU A 206 29.17 -9.09 18.37
C LEU A 206 27.67 -9.12 18.10
N MET A 207 26.93 -8.12 18.56
CA MET A 207 25.49 -7.98 18.29
C MET A 207 25.23 -7.88 16.78
N TRP A 208 25.98 -7.03 16.08
CA TRP A 208 25.92 -6.90 14.63
C TRP A 208 26.23 -8.21 13.90
N GLY A 209 27.29 -8.89 14.31
CA GLY A 209 27.67 -10.20 13.75
C GLY A 209 26.59 -11.27 13.95
N LYS A 210 25.89 -11.26 15.09
CA LYS A 210 24.79 -12.21 15.38
C LYS A 210 23.52 -11.95 14.57
N MET A 211 23.19 -10.69 14.36
CA MET A 211 22.00 -10.30 13.58
C MET A 211 22.18 -10.48 12.08
N ARG A 212 23.41 -10.76 11.62
CA ARG A 212 23.79 -10.81 10.20
C ARG A 212 23.35 -9.54 9.43
N MET A 213 23.18 -8.45 10.15
CA MET A 213 22.85 -7.17 9.55
C MET A 213 24.11 -6.62 8.86
N LEU A 214 23.99 -6.42 7.56
CA LEU A 214 24.99 -5.66 6.82
C LEU A 214 24.83 -4.17 7.18
N PRO A 215 25.91 -3.38 7.08
CA PRO A 215 25.82 -1.92 7.32
C PRO A 215 24.77 -1.20 6.45
N THR A 216 24.43 -1.75 5.28
CA THR A 216 23.33 -1.30 4.42
C THR A 216 21.96 -1.32 5.11
N ASP A 217 21.71 -2.31 5.96
CA ASP A 217 20.42 -2.44 6.67
C ASP A 217 20.19 -1.29 7.66
N LEU A 218 21.26 -0.58 8.06
CA LEU A 218 21.16 0.62 8.88
C LEU A 218 20.92 1.89 8.06
N ALA A 219 21.45 1.98 6.87
CA ALA A 219 21.23 3.12 6.00
C ALA A 219 19.75 3.20 5.59
N ASP A 220 19.11 2.04 5.38
CA ASP A 220 17.69 1.92 5.02
C ASP A 220 16.76 2.37 6.16
N VAL A 221 17.21 2.33 7.40
CA VAL A 221 16.42 2.74 8.58
C VAL A 221 16.69 4.19 9.02
N THR A 222 17.80 4.77 8.59
CA THR A 222 18.25 6.12 9.01
C THR A 222 18.22 7.16 7.89
N GLY A 223 17.78 6.76 6.69
CA GLY A 223 17.64 7.62 5.51
C GLY A 223 16.40 8.49 5.52
#